data_96195ee9f241f574638f7a64ec5a596d
#
_entry.id   96195ee9f241f574638f7a64ec5a596d
#
_cell.length_a   1.000
_cell.length_b   1.000
_cell.length_c   1.000
_cell.angle_alpha   90.00
_cell.angle_beta   90.00
_cell.angle_gamma   90.00
#
_symmetry.space_group_name_H-M   'P 1'
#
loop_
_entity.id
_entity.type
_entity.pdbx_description
1 polymer ?
#
loop_
_entity_poly.entity_id
_entity_poly.type
_entity_poly.pdbx_seq_one_letter_code
_entity_poly.pdbx_strand_id
1 'polypeptide(L)'
;MDGRTSERLRSNRSIMGVLDGVSSEAVVVHQERCAKVRNRNVACLKCADACTSGCIALVDGELRVDAAKCIGCGTCATVCPTSALEARNPSDAQLAQACLSARVGDEVVVACEQLRRAAGGLLDEGHVANVVCLGRVDESLTSGLAVEGVRRIRLACGDCSRCEQEHGVATARLVAATSNALFEAWGSDARVQVVEGVPADACAECVDADEAAEIGRAHV
;
A
#
# COMPACT_ATOMS: atom_id res chain seq x y z
N MET A 1 25.67 -6.52 48.80
CA MET A 1 24.41 -5.84 48.37
C MET A 1 24.75 -5.10 47.07
N ASP A 2 24.42 -5.50 46.09
CA ASP A 2 24.44 -6.41 44.97
C ASP A 2 24.49 -5.60 43.68
N GLY A 3 25.74 -5.45 43.18
CA GLY A 3 26.01 -4.75 41.90
C GLY A 3 25.64 -5.55 40.63
N ARG A 4 24.97 -6.71 40.75
CA ARG A 4 24.68 -7.62 39.63
C ARG A 4 23.32 -7.43 38.95
N THR A 5 22.44 -6.68 39.58
CA THR A 5 21.08 -6.46 39.02
C THR A 5 21.04 -5.30 38.02
N SER A 6 21.98 -4.36 38.07
CA SER A 6 22.03 -3.18 37.19
C SER A 6 22.60 -3.47 35.80
N GLU A 7 23.45 -4.48 35.63
CA GLU A 7 24.07 -4.84 34.34
C GLU A 7 23.08 -5.62 33.43
N ARG A 8 22.20 -6.44 34.00
CA ARG A 8 21.23 -7.20 33.21
C ARG A 8 20.15 -6.29 32.59
N LEU A 9 19.81 -5.17 33.21
CA LEU A 9 18.85 -4.20 32.66
C LEU A 9 19.44 -3.34 31.52
N ARG A 10 20.76 -3.14 31.49
CA ARG A 10 21.43 -2.43 30.39
C ARG A 10 21.57 -3.27 29.14
N SER A 11 21.73 -4.60 29.28
CA SER A 11 21.80 -5.54 28.16
C SER A 11 20.46 -5.66 27.42
N ASN A 12 19.32 -5.66 28.14
CA ASN A 12 18.00 -5.73 27.51
C ASN A 12 17.62 -4.47 26.71
N ARG A 13 18.11 -3.28 27.12
CA ARG A 13 17.89 -2.04 26.36
C ARG A 13 18.60 -2.04 25.00
N SER A 14 19.74 -2.69 24.90
CA SER A 14 20.51 -2.78 23.66
C SER A 14 19.88 -3.73 22.65
N ILE A 15 19.25 -4.83 23.11
CA ILE A 15 18.59 -5.80 22.24
C ILE A 15 17.26 -5.23 21.68
N MET A 16 16.49 -4.51 22.46
CA MET A 16 15.27 -3.83 21.99
C MET A 16 15.59 -2.73 20.97
N GLY A 17 16.64 -1.94 21.16
CA GLY A 17 17.04 -0.91 20.20
C GLY A 17 17.59 -1.47 18.87
N VAL A 18 18.06 -2.71 18.83
CA VAL A 18 18.49 -3.39 17.60
C VAL A 18 17.28 -3.95 16.84
N LEU A 19 16.23 -4.37 17.55
CA LEU A 19 14.97 -4.87 16.95
C LEU A 19 14.13 -3.72 16.37
N ASP A 20 14.15 -2.54 16.99
CA ASP A 20 13.39 -1.34 16.51
C ASP A 20 13.92 -0.81 15.16
N GLY A 21 15.15 -1.13 14.77
CA GLY A 21 15.72 -0.74 13.48
C GLY A 21 15.43 -1.70 12.31
N VAL A 22 14.79 -2.85 12.57
CA VAL A 22 14.56 -3.89 11.56
C VAL A 22 13.13 -3.84 11.00
N SER A 23 12.18 -3.28 11.74
CA SER A 23 10.79 -3.13 11.28
C SER A 23 10.21 -1.79 11.73
N SER A 24 9.34 -1.22 10.90
CA SER A 24 8.45 -0.13 11.30
C SER A 24 7.11 -0.72 11.76
N GLU A 25 6.29 0.06 12.47
CA GLU A 25 4.92 -0.37 12.78
C GLU A 25 4.08 -0.63 11.50
N ALA A 26 4.47 0.01 10.39
CA ALA A 26 3.78 -0.09 9.11
C ALA A 26 4.29 -1.23 8.22
N VAL A 27 5.56 -1.67 8.37
CA VAL A 27 6.18 -2.69 7.50
C VAL A 27 7.08 -3.61 8.31
N VAL A 28 6.90 -4.92 8.15
CA VAL A 28 7.82 -5.95 8.68
C VAL A 28 8.75 -6.43 7.59
N VAL A 29 10.02 -6.67 7.95
CA VAL A 29 11.05 -7.20 7.06
C VAL A 29 11.37 -8.65 7.42
N HIS A 30 11.15 -9.54 6.47
CA HIS A 30 11.51 -10.96 6.53
C HIS A 30 12.86 -11.16 5.85
N GLN A 31 13.95 -11.05 6.60
CA GLN A 31 15.32 -11.12 6.08
C GLN A 31 15.58 -12.41 5.29
N GLU A 32 15.05 -13.52 5.79
CA GLU A 32 15.18 -14.86 5.19
C GLU A 32 14.50 -14.99 3.81
N ARG A 33 13.59 -14.08 3.46
CA ARG A 33 12.93 -14.03 2.14
C ARG A 33 13.63 -13.07 1.17
N CYS A 34 14.40 -12.10 1.68
CA CYS A 34 15.03 -11.09 0.84
C CYS A 34 16.12 -11.69 -0.06
N ALA A 35 15.93 -11.61 -1.38
CA ALA A 35 16.89 -12.13 -2.34
C ALA A 35 18.28 -11.50 -2.19
N LYS A 36 18.35 -10.19 -1.89
CA LYS A 36 19.62 -9.46 -1.68
C LYS A 36 20.33 -9.88 -0.41
N VAL A 37 19.60 -10.08 0.69
CA VAL A 37 20.15 -10.55 1.98
C VAL A 37 20.66 -11.99 1.84
N ARG A 38 19.88 -12.86 1.18
CA ARG A 38 20.24 -14.28 0.97
C ARG A 38 21.44 -14.47 0.05
N ASN A 39 21.62 -13.58 -0.92
CA ASN A 39 22.70 -13.67 -1.88
C ASN A 39 23.21 -12.27 -2.24
N ARG A 40 24.41 -11.92 -1.74
CA ARG A 40 25.06 -10.63 -1.97
C ARG A 40 25.27 -10.28 -3.44
N ASN A 41 25.32 -11.27 -4.35
CA ASN A 41 25.52 -11.07 -5.77
C ASN A 41 24.23 -10.67 -6.50
N VAL A 42 23.06 -10.80 -5.85
CA VAL A 42 21.79 -10.34 -6.42
C VAL A 42 21.71 -8.82 -6.30
N ALA A 43 21.40 -8.15 -7.40
CA ALA A 43 21.25 -6.69 -7.47
C ALA A 43 19.81 -6.23 -7.24
N CYS A 44 19.03 -6.89 -6.35
CA CYS A 44 17.65 -6.50 -6.08
C CYS A 44 17.57 -5.51 -4.93
N LEU A 45 17.08 -4.29 -5.20
CA LEU A 45 16.67 -3.28 -4.20
C LEU A 45 15.38 -2.57 -4.65
N LYS A 46 14.48 -3.27 -5.34
CA LYS A 46 13.22 -2.71 -5.86
C LYS A 46 12.41 -1.98 -4.79
N CYS A 47 12.44 -2.46 -3.55
CA CYS A 47 11.75 -1.82 -2.43
C CYS A 47 12.36 -0.45 -2.07
N ALA A 48 13.69 -0.30 -2.13
CA ALA A 48 14.37 0.97 -1.90
C ALA A 48 14.15 1.92 -3.08
N ASP A 49 14.19 1.42 -4.32
CA ASP A 49 13.96 2.21 -5.53
C ASP A 49 12.53 2.77 -5.60
N ALA A 50 11.55 2.02 -5.08
CA ALA A 50 10.14 2.45 -5.02
C ALA A 50 9.81 3.31 -3.79
N CYS A 51 10.74 3.48 -2.87
CA CYS A 51 10.50 4.22 -1.63
C CYS A 51 10.78 5.72 -1.79
N THR A 52 9.73 6.53 -1.93
CA THR A 52 9.86 7.99 -2.07
C THR A 52 10.43 8.68 -0.84
N SER A 53 10.18 8.15 0.37
CA SER A 53 10.75 8.68 1.61
C SER A 53 12.20 8.26 1.87
N GLY A 54 12.76 7.36 1.04
CA GLY A 54 14.14 6.87 1.19
C GLY A 54 14.40 6.15 2.52
N CYS A 55 13.37 5.57 3.12
CA CYS A 55 13.47 4.93 4.43
C CYS A 55 14.07 3.51 4.40
N ILE A 56 14.32 2.93 3.21
CA ILE A 56 14.76 1.54 3.06
C ILE A 56 16.22 1.50 2.62
N ALA A 57 17.05 0.77 3.35
CA ALA A 57 18.47 0.61 3.05
C ALA A 57 18.97 -0.79 3.41
N LEU A 58 20.07 -1.21 2.73
CA LEU A 58 20.84 -2.39 3.13
C LEU A 58 21.97 -1.91 4.07
N VAL A 59 21.93 -2.33 5.33
CA VAL A 59 22.91 -1.96 6.35
C VAL A 59 23.49 -3.25 6.94
N ASP A 60 24.81 -3.40 6.89
CA ASP A 60 25.53 -4.59 7.40
C ASP A 60 25.00 -5.93 6.84
N GLY A 61 24.52 -5.92 5.60
CA GLY A 61 23.96 -7.10 4.92
C GLY A 61 22.50 -7.41 5.26
N GLU A 62 21.84 -6.58 6.07
CA GLU A 62 20.43 -6.67 6.41
C GLU A 62 19.62 -5.57 5.74
N LEU A 63 18.40 -5.89 5.31
CA LEU A 63 17.46 -4.89 4.83
C LEU A 63 16.79 -4.21 6.03
N ARG A 64 16.93 -2.89 6.14
CA ARG A 64 16.38 -2.09 7.24
C ARG A 64 15.41 -1.04 6.74
N VAL A 65 14.38 -0.78 7.55
CA VAL A 65 13.38 0.29 7.35
C VAL A 65 13.52 1.29 8.50
N ASP A 66 13.84 2.52 8.17
CA ASP A 66 13.85 3.64 9.12
C ASP A 66 12.40 4.02 9.46
N ALA A 67 11.96 3.63 10.65
CA ALA A 67 10.61 3.86 11.13
C ALA A 67 10.24 5.35 11.22
N ALA A 68 11.21 6.22 11.49
CA ALA A 68 10.98 7.67 11.60
C ALA A 68 10.71 8.33 10.23
N LYS A 69 11.16 7.72 9.14
CA LYS A 69 10.94 8.19 7.77
C LYS A 69 9.84 7.44 7.05
N CYS A 70 9.45 6.26 7.56
CA CYS A 70 8.45 5.42 6.91
C CYS A 70 7.06 6.03 7.04
N ILE A 71 6.47 6.39 5.91
CA ILE A 71 5.11 6.95 5.81
C ILE A 71 4.00 5.90 5.70
N GLY A 72 4.33 4.61 5.72
CA GLY A 72 3.36 3.52 5.69
C GLY A 72 2.63 3.33 4.35
N CYS A 73 3.16 3.86 3.24
CA CYS A 73 2.49 3.79 1.93
C CYS A 73 2.33 2.35 1.39
N GLY A 74 3.13 1.38 1.85
CA GLY A 74 3.04 -0.03 1.49
C GLY A 74 3.58 -0.41 0.10
N THR A 75 3.98 0.54 -0.74
CA THR A 75 4.48 0.29 -2.11
C THR A 75 5.66 -0.69 -2.13
N CYS A 76 6.53 -0.62 -1.12
CA CYS A 76 7.69 -1.52 -1.00
C CYS A 76 7.30 -3.00 -0.82
N ALA A 77 6.17 -3.29 -0.19
CA ALA A 77 5.65 -4.65 -0.07
C ALA A 77 5.13 -5.16 -1.42
N THR A 78 4.38 -4.32 -2.15
CA THR A 78 3.83 -4.65 -3.48
C THR A 78 4.91 -4.94 -4.52
N VAL A 79 5.99 -4.13 -4.56
CA VAL A 79 7.06 -4.33 -5.56
C VAL A 79 8.05 -5.43 -5.18
N CYS A 80 7.94 -6.04 -3.99
CA CYS A 80 8.88 -7.04 -3.52
C CYS A 80 8.63 -8.40 -4.18
N PRO A 81 9.53 -8.91 -5.04
CA PRO A 81 9.28 -10.15 -5.79
C PRO A 81 9.36 -11.42 -4.93
N THR A 82 9.77 -11.29 -3.68
CA THR A 82 9.97 -12.43 -2.75
C THR A 82 9.15 -12.29 -1.48
N SER A 83 8.23 -11.32 -1.42
CA SER A 83 7.40 -11.02 -0.24
C SER A 83 8.24 -10.89 1.05
N ALA A 84 9.42 -10.28 0.92
CA ALA A 84 10.32 -10.03 2.06
C ALA A 84 9.87 -8.83 2.90
N LEU A 85 9.02 -7.96 2.36
CA LEU A 85 8.37 -6.87 3.10
C LEU A 85 6.87 -7.17 3.18
N GLU A 86 6.33 -7.03 4.37
CA GLU A 86 4.91 -7.23 4.67
C GLU A 86 4.33 -5.94 5.25
N ALA A 87 3.31 -5.39 4.60
CA ALA A 87 2.59 -4.24 5.12
C ALA A 87 1.67 -4.67 6.28
N ARG A 88 1.65 -3.85 7.34
CA ARG A 88 0.90 -4.16 8.58
C ARG A 88 -0.26 -3.21 8.84
N ASN A 89 -0.26 -2.05 8.19
CA ASN A 89 -1.29 -1.05 8.42
C ASN A 89 -1.78 -0.44 7.09
N PRO A 90 -2.87 -0.99 6.53
CA PRO A 90 -3.51 -2.24 6.88
C PRO A 90 -2.70 -3.47 6.44
N SER A 91 -2.88 -4.62 7.11
CA SER A 91 -2.39 -5.91 6.61
C SER A 91 -3.18 -6.35 5.38
N ASP A 92 -2.68 -7.36 4.64
CA ASP A 92 -3.37 -7.87 3.44
C ASP A 92 -4.79 -8.35 3.75
N ALA A 93 -4.95 -9.08 4.85
CA ALA A 93 -6.27 -9.55 5.29
C ALA A 93 -7.21 -8.41 5.69
N GLN A 94 -6.70 -7.40 6.40
CA GLN A 94 -7.48 -6.23 6.77
C GLN A 94 -7.91 -5.42 5.55
N LEU A 95 -7.02 -5.23 4.57
CA LEU A 95 -7.32 -4.51 3.35
C LEU A 95 -8.35 -5.27 2.51
N ALA A 96 -8.19 -6.58 2.33
CA ALA A 96 -9.17 -7.41 1.62
C ALA A 96 -10.55 -7.33 2.28
N GLN A 97 -10.61 -7.45 3.63
CA GLN A 97 -11.86 -7.33 4.37
C GLN A 97 -12.48 -5.94 4.22
N ALA A 98 -11.68 -4.86 4.28
CA ALA A 98 -12.16 -3.49 4.08
C ALA A 98 -12.76 -3.32 2.67
N CYS A 99 -12.10 -3.84 1.63
CA CYS A 99 -12.61 -3.83 0.27
C CYS A 99 -13.95 -4.56 0.15
N LEU A 100 -14.06 -5.77 0.73
CA LEU A 100 -15.31 -6.53 0.69
C LEU A 100 -16.44 -5.88 1.50
N SER A 101 -16.11 -5.23 2.62
CA SER A 101 -17.08 -4.50 3.43
C SER A 101 -17.57 -3.22 2.74
N ALA A 102 -16.74 -2.57 1.96
CA ALA A 102 -17.06 -1.36 1.17
C ALA A 102 -17.71 -1.67 -0.17
N ARG A 103 -17.88 -2.94 -0.52
CA ARG A 103 -18.41 -3.39 -1.81
C ARG A 103 -19.85 -2.92 -2.04
N VAL A 104 -20.11 -2.37 -3.21
CA VAL A 104 -21.46 -2.03 -3.70
C VAL A 104 -21.75 -2.84 -4.98
N GLY A 105 -22.73 -3.75 -4.92
CA GLY A 105 -23.02 -4.64 -6.03
C GLY A 105 -21.81 -5.51 -6.39
N ASP A 106 -21.27 -5.35 -7.59
CA ASP A 106 -20.07 -6.01 -8.09
C ASP A 106 -18.84 -5.08 -8.17
N GLU A 107 -18.90 -3.93 -7.50
CA GLU A 107 -17.86 -2.89 -7.51
C GLU A 107 -17.21 -2.68 -6.16
N VAL A 108 -15.91 -2.38 -6.18
CA VAL A 108 -15.11 -1.94 -5.05
C VAL A 108 -14.30 -0.72 -5.46
N VAL A 109 -14.34 0.32 -4.63
CA VAL A 109 -13.51 1.51 -4.75
C VAL A 109 -12.44 1.49 -3.67
N VAL A 110 -11.17 1.63 -4.05
CA VAL A 110 -10.04 1.84 -3.14
C VAL A 110 -9.51 3.24 -3.35
N ALA A 111 -9.55 4.09 -2.34
CA ALA A 111 -9.08 5.47 -2.41
C ALA A 111 -7.78 5.70 -1.62
N CYS A 112 -6.89 6.54 -2.15
CA CYS A 112 -5.72 6.97 -1.41
C CYS A 112 -6.06 8.08 -0.41
N GLU A 113 -5.25 8.19 0.63
CA GLU A 113 -5.42 9.17 1.70
C GLU A 113 -5.40 10.63 1.18
N GLN A 114 -4.59 10.93 0.15
CA GLN A 114 -4.55 12.26 -0.45
C GLN A 114 -5.91 12.63 -1.07
N LEU A 115 -6.51 11.72 -1.86
CA LEU A 115 -7.83 11.93 -2.42
C LEU A 115 -8.88 12.09 -1.32
N ARG A 116 -8.86 11.20 -0.33
CA ARG A 116 -9.79 11.24 0.80
C ARG A 116 -9.77 12.58 1.53
N ARG A 117 -8.56 13.13 1.79
CA ARG A 117 -8.40 14.45 2.41
C ARG A 117 -8.89 15.59 1.52
N ALA A 118 -8.60 15.52 0.22
CA ALA A 118 -9.01 16.55 -0.74
C ALA A 118 -10.53 16.56 -0.96
N ALA A 119 -11.15 15.38 -0.99
CA ALA A 119 -12.59 15.23 -1.17
C ALA A 119 -13.41 15.66 0.06
N GLY A 120 -12.81 15.78 1.25
CA GLY A 120 -13.53 16.11 2.47
C GLY A 120 -14.68 15.13 2.74
N GLY A 121 -15.90 15.61 2.90
CA GLY A 121 -17.09 14.77 3.13
C GLY A 121 -17.77 14.23 1.87
N LEU A 122 -17.17 14.43 0.69
CA LEU A 122 -17.78 14.01 -0.59
C LEU A 122 -17.62 12.52 -0.88
N LEU A 123 -16.63 11.85 -0.27
CA LEU A 123 -16.49 10.39 -0.35
C LEU A 123 -17.46 9.71 0.61
N ASP A 124 -18.20 8.73 0.11
CA ASP A 124 -18.98 7.83 0.95
C ASP A 124 -18.04 6.84 1.64
N GLU A 125 -17.64 7.16 2.86
CA GLU A 125 -16.72 6.38 3.68
C GLU A 125 -17.20 4.93 3.93
N GLY A 126 -18.48 4.65 3.79
CA GLY A 126 -19.06 3.30 3.90
C GLY A 126 -18.83 2.44 2.66
N HIS A 127 -18.59 3.08 1.52
CA HIS A 127 -18.46 2.43 0.21
C HIS A 127 -17.06 2.55 -0.41
N VAL A 128 -16.07 2.96 0.39
CA VAL A 128 -14.68 3.13 -0.05
C VAL A 128 -13.71 2.47 0.92
N ALA A 129 -12.84 1.62 0.40
CA ALA A 129 -11.70 1.12 1.17
C ALA A 129 -10.53 2.11 1.07
N ASN A 130 -9.89 2.40 2.21
CA ASN A 130 -8.86 3.43 2.29
C ASN A 130 -7.45 2.84 2.40
N VAL A 131 -6.50 3.43 1.68
CA VAL A 131 -5.06 3.15 1.76
C VAL A 131 -4.27 4.46 1.81
N VAL A 132 -3.10 4.43 2.43
CA VAL A 132 -2.20 5.60 2.42
C VAL A 132 -1.83 5.99 0.99
N CYS A 133 -1.49 4.99 0.17
CA CYS A 133 -1.20 5.17 -1.25
C CYS A 133 -1.67 3.95 -2.06
N LEU A 134 -2.14 4.15 -3.28
CA LEU A 134 -2.57 3.06 -4.17
C LEU A 134 -1.45 2.08 -4.53
N GLY A 135 -0.17 2.46 -4.37
CA GLY A 135 0.95 1.54 -4.49
C GLY A 135 0.92 0.36 -3.50
N ARG A 136 0.02 0.38 -2.52
CA ARG A 136 -0.25 -0.72 -1.58
C ARG A 136 -1.04 -1.88 -2.22
N VAL A 137 -1.80 -1.59 -3.25
CA VAL A 137 -2.62 -2.60 -3.94
C VAL A 137 -1.72 -3.49 -4.79
N ASP A 138 -1.92 -4.80 -4.70
CA ASP A 138 -1.19 -5.81 -5.46
C ASP A 138 -2.13 -6.74 -6.24
N GLU A 139 -1.54 -7.61 -7.07
CA GLU A 139 -2.28 -8.58 -7.89
C GLU A 139 -2.98 -9.64 -7.05
N SER A 140 -2.48 -9.93 -5.85
CA SER A 140 -3.12 -10.89 -4.93
C SER A 140 -4.44 -10.35 -4.43
N LEU A 141 -4.48 -9.07 -4.02
CA LEU A 141 -5.72 -8.41 -3.60
C LEU A 141 -6.73 -8.36 -4.74
N THR A 142 -6.33 -7.88 -5.92
CA THR A 142 -7.25 -7.73 -7.06
C THR A 142 -7.80 -9.07 -7.54
N SER A 143 -6.95 -10.11 -7.57
CA SER A 143 -7.35 -11.48 -7.91
C SER A 143 -8.28 -12.08 -6.85
N GLY A 144 -7.99 -11.87 -5.58
CA GLY A 144 -8.85 -12.30 -4.47
C GLY A 144 -10.24 -11.67 -4.56
N LEU A 145 -10.32 -10.35 -4.80
CA LEU A 145 -11.60 -9.65 -5.00
C LEU A 145 -12.37 -10.19 -6.21
N ALA A 146 -11.69 -10.50 -7.31
CA ALA A 146 -12.34 -11.07 -8.50
C ALA A 146 -12.91 -12.47 -8.21
N VAL A 147 -12.23 -13.30 -7.39
CA VAL A 147 -12.74 -14.61 -6.93
C VAL A 147 -13.99 -14.44 -6.07
N GLU A 148 -14.03 -13.40 -5.22
CA GLU A 148 -15.19 -13.05 -4.40
C GLU A 148 -16.34 -12.40 -5.21
N GLY A 149 -16.23 -12.38 -6.56
CA GLY A 149 -17.26 -11.91 -7.46
C GLY A 149 -17.29 -10.40 -7.70
N VAL A 150 -16.22 -9.67 -7.33
CA VAL A 150 -16.06 -8.27 -7.73
C VAL A 150 -15.68 -8.22 -9.21
N ARG A 151 -16.37 -7.38 -9.98
CA ARG A 151 -16.14 -7.21 -11.42
C ARG A 151 -15.50 -5.87 -11.75
N ARG A 152 -15.73 -4.87 -10.94
CA ARG A 152 -15.16 -3.54 -11.12
C ARG A 152 -14.34 -3.16 -9.88
N ILE A 153 -13.03 -2.98 -10.07
CA ILE A 153 -12.11 -2.56 -9.02
C ILE A 153 -11.56 -1.20 -9.45
N ARG A 154 -11.98 -0.14 -8.76
CA ARG A 154 -11.51 1.23 -9.04
C ARG A 154 -10.48 1.65 -8.01
N LEU A 155 -9.31 2.05 -8.47
CA LEU A 155 -8.23 2.58 -7.67
C LEU A 155 -8.24 4.10 -7.84
N ALA A 156 -8.85 4.81 -6.91
CA ALA A 156 -9.08 6.25 -6.98
C ALA A 156 -7.94 7.05 -6.33
N CYS A 157 -7.31 7.94 -7.08
CA CYS A 157 -6.24 8.81 -6.60
C CYS A 157 -6.56 10.29 -6.81
N GLY A 158 -5.91 11.14 -6.02
CA GLY A 158 -5.84 12.58 -6.26
C GLY A 158 -4.72 12.93 -7.25
N ASP A 159 -4.24 14.18 -7.18
CA ASP A 159 -3.11 14.63 -8.01
C ASP A 159 -1.79 14.05 -7.51
N CYS A 160 -1.39 12.92 -8.09
CA CYS A 160 -0.14 12.25 -7.74
C CYS A 160 1.12 13.03 -8.14
N SER A 161 1.03 14.04 -9.02
CA SER A 161 2.18 14.87 -9.39
C SER A 161 2.63 15.81 -8.26
N ARG A 162 1.74 16.04 -7.29
CA ARG A 162 1.96 16.88 -6.10
C ARG A 162 1.96 16.08 -4.80
N CYS A 163 2.04 14.76 -4.92
CA CYS A 163 1.98 13.84 -3.78
C CYS A 163 3.40 13.41 -3.37
N GLU A 164 3.63 13.33 -2.06
CA GLU A 164 4.89 12.79 -1.51
C GLU A 164 5.13 11.31 -1.89
N GLN A 165 4.09 10.59 -2.34
CA GLN A 165 4.14 9.20 -2.77
C GLN A 165 4.00 9.04 -4.29
N GLU A 166 4.63 9.88 -5.08
CA GLU A 166 4.50 9.93 -6.55
C GLU A 166 4.75 8.57 -7.25
N HIS A 167 5.63 7.73 -6.72
CA HIS A 167 5.92 6.39 -7.28
C HIS A 167 4.75 5.40 -7.13
N GLY A 168 3.83 5.65 -6.19
CA GLY A 168 2.74 4.71 -5.90
C GLY A 168 1.74 4.55 -7.03
N VAL A 169 1.41 5.62 -7.75
CA VAL A 169 0.47 5.55 -8.88
C VAL A 169 1.04 4.76 -10.06
N ALA A 170 2.35 4.85 -10.30
CA ALA A 170 3.00 4.05 -11.34
C ALA A 170 2.91 2.56 -11.01
N THR A 171 3.14 2.18 -9.73
CA THR A 171 2.95 0.81 -9.24
C THR A 171 1.49 0.37 -9.40
N ALA A 172 0.51 1.18 -8.99
CA ALA A 172 -0.90 0.85 -9.13
C ALA A 172 -1.33 0.65 -10.59
N ARG A 173 -0.82 1.47 -11.51
CA ARG A 173 -1.07 1.29 -12.96
C ARG A 173 -0.48 -0.01 -13.50
N LEU A 174 0.73 -0.38 -13.06
CA LEU A 174 1.35 -1.64 -13.42
C LEU A 174 0.53 -2.83 -12.90
N VAL A 175 0.12 -2.80 -11.63
CA VAL A 175 -0.75 -3.82 -11.02
C VAL A 175 -2.08 -3.93 -11.78
N ALA A 176 -2.71 -2.81 -12.11
CA ALA A 176 -3.96 -2.82 -12.88
C ALA A 176 -3.77 -3.46 -14.25
N ALA A 177 -2.70 -3.14 -14.97
CA ALA A 177 -2.39 -3.73 -16.27
C ALA A 177 -2.12 -5.23 -16.16
N THR A 178 -1.32 -5.67 -15.18
CA THR A 178 -1.00 -7.08 -14.93
C THR A 178 -2.27 -7.86 -14.54
N SER A 179 -3.06 -7.34 -13.61
CA SER A 179 -4.32 -7.96 -13.20
C SER A 179 -5.29 -8.13 -14.36
N ASN A 180 -5.45 -7.10 -15.19
CA ASN A 180 -6.33 -7.16 -16.35
C ASN A 180 -5.86 -8.21 -17.38
N ALA A 181 -4.55 -8.33 -17.60
CA ALA A 181 -4.00 -9.38 -18.47
C ALA A 181 -4.24 -10.79 -17.90
N LEU A 182 -4.10 -10.97 -16.58
CA LEU A 182 -4.43 -12.22 -15.90
C LEU A 182 -5.92 -12.56 -16.03
N PHE A 183 -6.80 -11.59 -15.80
CA PHE A 183 -8.24 -11.77 -15.90
C PHE A 183 -8.67 -12.15 -17.32
N GLU A 184 -8.11 -11.50 -18.33
CA GLU A 184 -8.35 -11.85 -19.72
C GLU A 184 -7.89 -13.29 -20.02
N ALA A 185 -6.69 -13.67 -19.59
CA ALA A 185 -6.16 -15.02 -19.78
C ALA A 185 -7.01 -16.10 -19.09
N TRP A 186 -7.67 -15.78 -17.98
CA TRP A 186 -8.56 -16.68 -17.26
C TRP A 186 -10.02 -16.63 -17.73
N GLY A 187 -10.33 -15.78 -18.72
CA GLY A 187 -11.69 -15.60 -19.21
C GLY A 187 -12.61 -14.89 -18.20
N SER A 188 -12.05 -14.12 -17.27
CA SER A 188 -12.81 -13.32 -16.31
C SER A 188 -13.16 -11.95 -16.90
N ASP A 189 -14.38 -11.48 -16.60
CA ASP A 189 -14.86 -10.15 -16.95
C ASP A 189 -14.46 -9.07 -15.91
N ALA A 190 -13.78 -9.44 -14.83
CA ALA A 190 -13.27 -8.50 -13.84
C ALA A 190 -12.29 -7.50 -14.46
N ARG A 191 -12.32 -6.25 -14.01
CA ARG A 191 -11.43 -5.18 -14.49
C ARG A 191 -10.97 -4.30 -13.34
N VAL A 192 -9.69 -3.91 -13.41
CA VAL A 192 -9.06 -2.94 -12.52
C VAL A 192 -8.80 -1.65 -13.29
N GLN A 193 -9.21 -0.53 -12.74
CA GLN A 193 -9.00 0.79 -13.34
C GLN A 193 -8.40 1.74 -12.30
N VAL A 194 -7.39 2.52 -12.71
CA VAL A 194 -6.89 3.65 -11.94
C VAL A 194 -7.63 4.89 -12.43
N VAL A 195 -8.30 5.58 -11.52
CA VAL A 195 -9.12 6.77 -11.81
C VAL A 195 -8.60 7.96 -11.00
N GLU A 196 -8.62 9.14 -11.58
CA GLU A 196 -8.27 10.39 -10.91
C GLU A 196 -9.56 11.09 -10.44
N GLY A 197 -9.56 11.57 -9.19
CA GLY A 197 -10.73 12.17 -8.58
C GLY A 197 -11.68 11.18 -7.92
N VAL A 198 -12.80 11.69 -7.44
CA VAL A 198 -13.86 10.91 -6.78
C VAL A 198 -14.71 10.22 -7.86
N PRO A 199 -14.80 8.88 -7.87
CA PRO A 199 -15.74 8.21 -8.76
C PRO A 199 -17.19 8.57 -8.41
N ALA A 200 -18.04 8.78 -9.40
CA ALA A 200 -19.44 9.17 -9.18
C ALA A 200 -20.19 8.23 -8.24
N ASP A 201 -19.92 6.92 -8.36
CA ASP A 201 -20.56 5.88 -7.54
C ASP A 201 -20.03 5.82 -6.10
N ALA A 202 -18.94 6.54 -5.80
CA ALA A 202 -18.35 6.67 -4.47
C ALA A 202 -18.56 8.07 -3.86
N CYS A 203 -19.38 8.89 -4.50
CA CYS A 203 -19.72 10.24 -4.06
C CYS A 203 -21.00 10.22 -3.20
N ALA A 204 -20.91 10.74 -1.97
CA ALA A 204 -22.03 10.77 -1.02
C ALA A 204 -23.16 11.74 -1.44
N GLU A 205 -22.85 12.80 -2.21
CA GLU A 205 -23.77 13.89 -2.54
C GLU A 205 -23.72 14.34 -4.01
N CYS A 206 -22.96 13.66 -4.89
CA CYS A 206 -22.84 14.08 -6.29
C CYS A 206 -24.10 13.75 -7.07
N VAL A 207 -24.77 14.79 -7.53
CA VAL A 207 -25.98 14.69 -8.39
C VAL A 207 -25.57 14.48 -9.85
N ASP A 208 -24.33 14.87 -10.25
CA ASP A 208 -23.80 14.74 -11.60
C ASP A 208 -22.33 14.26 -11.63
N ALA A 209 -22.02 13.35 -12.53
CA ALA A 209 -20.69 12.74 -12.70
C ALA A 209 -19.58 13.74 -13.07
N ASP A 210 -19.92 14.86 -13.70
CA ASP A 210 -18.98 15.90 -14.11
C ASP A 210 -18.49 16.73 -12.92
N GLU A 211 -19.30 16.95 -11.90
CA GLU A 211 -18.96 17.68 -10.69
C GLU A 211 -17.97 16.92 -9.82
N ALA A 212 -18.12 15.59 -9.71
CA ALA A 212 -17.20 14.72 -8.97
C ALA A 212 -15.78 14.72 -9.55
N ALA A 213 -15.65 14.79 -10.88
CA ALA A 213 -14.36 14.84 -11.56
C ALA A 213 -13.65 16.20 -11.43
N GLU A 214 -14.41 17.29 -11.28
CA GLU A 214 -13.86 18.65 -11.09
C GLU A 214 -13.34 18.88 -9.67
N ILE A 215 -14.00 18.33 -8.67
CA ILE A 215 -13.62 18.48 -7.25
C ILE A 215 -12.25 17.84 -6.98
N GLY A 216 -11.95 16.70 -7.58
CA GLY A 216 -10.63 16.05 -7.48
C GLY A 216 -9.49 16.85 -8.10
N ARG A 217 -9.80 17.83 -8.98
CA ARG A 217 -8.84 18.73 -9.65
C ARG A 217 -8.72 20.11 -9.01
N ALA A 218 -9.76 20.60 -8.35
CA ALA A 218 -9.83 21.99 -7.86
C ALA A 218 -9.20 22.22 -6.48
N HIS A 219 -8.99 21.18 -5.67
CA HIS A 219 -8.44 21.29 -4.32
C HIS A 219 -6.99 20.83 -4.20
N VAL A 220 -6.21 21.04 -5.26
CA VAL A 220 -4.79 20.72 -5.29
C VAL A 220 -3.94 21.98 -5.39
#